data_0a9c2b6cdbb05fcd36e436b9359b5e9d
#
_entry.id   0a9c2b6cdbb05fcd36e436b9359b5e9d
#
_cell.length_a   1.000
_cell.length_b   1.000
_cell.length_c   1.000
_cell.angle_alpha   90.00
_cell.angle_beta   90.00
_cell.angle_gamma   90.00
#
_symmetry.space_group_name_H-M   'P 1'
#
loop_
_entity.id
_entity.type
_entity.pdbx_description
1 polymer ?
#
loop_
_entity_poly.entity_id
_entity_poly.type
_entity_poly.pdbx_seq_one_letter_code
_entity_poly.pdbx_strand_id
1 'polypeptide(L)'
;MKNILPILLLLLAFTACGDKKAVIDALNRAEALMNEHPDSALNLLRTLTSDDFQKEKNRARYALLHSQALDKNYIDVTNDSLISVAVEYYKDKDDVRSKFFSYYYMGRVHANGERYLQATSCLMESEQLVEEVGDDYLSGLLYSEMGRIYRLYYDYPKSLEAHRKAAECYERAGMIRHRNYMWRYQSQVCRNMNKFDESEWLLQKSLASAIEEEDKVLVQLCIDDLVMLYVELNRIQEVRMLYDDWIRMKQDSCGTSFFMGALARLFMTEQNFAEARCHLEKGWERAMNRKDSISLYLTSAMLNDRMGDGKKAYQDLLAGVSLQNINARQSLEQPILTIQRDYLSDRLEFEAYRLRMEKHFRFLYILFFIVLLGIVVYVLSKKLKQEKEKARRTIDELNEEMQRKEAESNRKVASLLQELERKNQSDIIINSLREELSRRDENLKQYICESESIRRDLQHVANENLVNASQLFRERMELIGEMILSFEEKKDSNINEEIRWWKDKYLVGRKAIAELERQVNMYCQDAMSHFRKEVSMNEEADYHWVCYLFAGVSIKTIAWLMKENKGSVYQRRLRLRSEIESSECLHKELYLRLLGK
;
A
#
# COMPACT_ATOMS: atom_id res chain seq x y z
N MET A 1 15.43 13.57 -66.53
CA MET A 1 14.43 14.27 -65.69
C MET A 1 13.26 13.43 -65.22
N LYS A 2 12.97 12.23 -65.77
CA LYS A 2 11.81 11.40 -65.35
C LYS A 2 11.99 10.65 -63.99
N ASN A 3 13.20 10.50 -63.46
CA ASN A 3 13.47 9.74 -62.24
C ASN A 3 13.67 10.61 -60.97
N ILE A 4 13.60 11.95 -61.09
CA ILE A 4 13.75 12.87 -59.96
C ILE A 4 12.39 13.14 -59.30
N LEU A 5 11.30 13.09 -60.05
CA LEU A 5 9.94 13.34 -59.58
C LEU A 5 9.47 12.37 -58.47
N PRO A 6 9.69 11.02 -58.59
CA PRO A 6 9.32 10.10 -57.52
C PRO A 6 10.19 10.24 -56.28
N ILE A 7 11.46 10.63 -56.41
CA ILE A 7 12.34 10.90 -55.27
C ILE A 7 11.92 12.20 -54.55
N LEU A 8 11.52 13.23 -55.31
CA LEU A 8 10.99 14.49 -54.76
C LEU A 8 9.62 14.28 -54.07
N LEU A 9 8.76 13.42 -54.65
CA LEU A 9 7.50 13.01 -54.01
C LEU A 9 7.71 12.16 -52.75
N LEU A 10 8.73 11.29 -52.75
CA LEU A 10 9.12 10.54 -51.55
C LEU A 10 9.68 11.46 -50.45
N LEU A 11 10.52 12.43 -50.82
CA LEU A 11 11.04 13.46 -49.89
C LEU A 11 9.94 14.38 -49.36
N LEU A 12 8.95 14.76 -50.18
CA LEU A 12 7.77 15.52 -49.75
C LEU A 12 6.83 14.70 -48.85
N ALA A 13 6.73 13.37 -49.06
CA ALA A 13 6.00 12.48 -48.16
C ALA A 13 6.66 12.34 -46.77
N PHE A 14 8.00 12.41 -46.71
CA PHE A 14 8.72 12.41 -45.42
C PHE A 14 8.61 13.74 -44.66
N THR A 15 8.32 14.87 -45.32
CA THR A 15 8.13 16.17 -44.66
C THR A 15 6.70 16.39 -44.13
N ALA A 16 5.72 15.55 -44.54
CA ALA A 16 4.32 15.65 -44.11
C ALA A 16 4.00 14.86 -42.82
N CYS A 17 4.97 14.10 -42.27
CA CYS A 17 4.76 13.20 -41.13
C CYS A 17 5.19 13.88 -39.83
N GLY A 18 4.54 14.97 -39.43
CA GLY A 18 4.78 15.67 -38.20
C GLY A 18 3.49 16.27 -37.61
N ASP A 19 3.35 16.24 -36.28
CA ASP A 19 2.21 16.87 -35.62
C ASP A 19 2.15 18.35 -36.00
N LYS A 20 0.93 18.88 -36.17
CA LYS A 20 0.72 20.29 -36.48
C LYS A 20 1.33 21.17 -35.38
N LYS A 21 2.02 22.25 -35.76
CA LYS A 21 2.63 23.18 -34.80
C LYS A 21 1.62 23.69 -33.77
N ALA A 22 0.39 23.96 -34.16
CA ALA A 22 -0.70 24.39 -33.28
C ALA A 22 -1.00 23.38 -32.15
N VAL A 23 -0.90 22.06 -32.44
CA VAL A 23 -1.12 21.00 -31.45
C VAL A 23 0.01 20.98 -30.42
N ILE A 24 1.27 21.10 -30.86
CA ILE A 24 2.43 21.18 -29.97
C ILE A 24 2.37 22.43 -29.10
N ASP A 25 2.02 23.58 -29.69
CA ASP A 25 1.86 24.83 -28.95
C ASP A 25 0.73 24.74 -27.91
N ALA A 26 -0.36 24.03 -28.23
CA ALA A 26 -1.45 23.77 -27.29
C ALA A 26 -0.97 22.89 -26.10
N LEU A 27 -0.19 21.83 -26.34
CA LEU A 27 0.40 21.01 -25.27
C LEU A 27 1.34 21.83 -24.38
N ASN A 28 2.22 22.65 -24.97
CA ASN A 28 3.14 23.49 -24.22
C ASN A 28 2.38 24.51 -23.34
N ARG A 29 1.32 25.08 -23.88
CA ARG A 29 0.47 26.04 -23.16
C ARG A 29 -0.32 25.37 -22.05
N ALA A 30 -0.86 24.17 -22.28
CA ALA A 30 -1.55 23.39 -21.26
C ALA A 30 -0.61 23.04 -20.09
N GLU A 31 0.62 22.63 -20.40
CA GLU A 31 1.62 22.31 -19.39
C GLU A 31 2.00 23.55 -18.56
N ALA A 32 2.20 24.70 -19.19
CA ALA A 32 2.49 25.95 -18.49
C ALA A 32 1.36 26.40 -17.55
N LEU A 33 0.10 26.15 -17.92
CA LEU A 33 -1.08 26.50 -17.13
C LEU A 33 -1.38 25.49 -16.01
N MET A 34 -0.77 24.30 -16.04
CA MET A 34 -1.17 23.16 -15.23
C MET A 34 -1.18 23.41 -13.72
N ASN A 35 -0.31 24.25 -13.20
CA ASN A 35 -0.20 24.50 -11.77
C ASN A 35 -1.08 25.67 -11.29
N GLU A 36 -1.14 26.75 -12.06
CA GLU A 36 -1.83 27.98 -11.65
C GLU A 36 -3.30 27.99 -12.11
N HIS A 37 -3.56 27.43 -13.30
CA HIS A 37 -4.87 27.45 -13.94
C HIS A 37 -5.23 26.08 -14.52
N PRO A 38 -5.39 25.03 -13.69
CA PRO A 38 -5.64 23.66 -14.17
C PRO A 38 -6.95 23.51 -14.94
N ASP A 39 -7.97 24.33 -14.64
CA ASP A 39 -9.23 24.41 -15.37
C ASP A 39 -9.01 24.87 -16.83
N SER A 40 -8.20 25.89 -17.01
CA SER A 40 -7.83 26.41 -18.33
C SER A 40 -6.97 25.42 -19.11
N ALA A 41 -6.04 24.72 -18.43
CA ALA A 41 -5.27 23.62 -19.02
C ALA A 41 -6.18 22.50 -19.50
N LEU A 42 -7.15 22.06 -18.67
CA LEU A 42 -8.12 21.03 -19.02
C LEU A 42 -8.99 21.42 -20.21
N ASN A 43 -9.50 22.65 -20.22
CA ASN A 43 -10.32 23.15 -21.32
C ASN A 43 -9.52 23.14 -22.63
N LEU A 44 -8.25 23.53 -22.60
CA LEU A 44 -7.39 23.50 -23.77
C LEU A 44 -7.14 22.06 -24.26
N LEU A 45 -6.86 21.14 -23.34
CA LEU A 45 -6.62 19.73 -23.67
C LEU A 45 -7.87 19.04 -24.24
N ARG A 46 -9.06 19.42 -23.80
CA ARG A 46 -10.34 18.92 -24.36
C ARG A 46 -10.61 19.32 -25.79
N THR A 47 -9.92 20.34 -26.32
CA THR A 47 -10.02 20.71 -27.74
C THR A 47 -9.20 19.78 -28.64
N LEU A 48 -8.35 18.93 -28.07
CA LEU A 48 -7.49 17.99 -28.77
C LEU A 48 -8.06 16.57 -28.67
N THR A 49 -7.80 15.78 -29.70
CA THR A 49 -8.16 14.37 -29.77
C THR A 49 -6.92 13.51 -30.02
N SER A 50 -7.00 12.21 -29.75
CA SER A 50 -5.88 11.27 -30.04
C SER A 50 -5.46 11.28 -31.52
N ASP A 51 -6.38 11.60 -32.42
CA ASP A 51 -6.15 11.62 -33.88
C ASP A 51 -5.35 12.83 -34.35
N ASP A 52 -5.23 13.88 -33.51
CA ASP A 52 -4.41 15.06 -33.79
C ASP A 52 -2.91 14.76 -33.67
N PHE A 53 -2.53 13.60 -33.07
CA PHE A 53 -1.15 13.22 -32.80
C PHE A 53 -0.67 12.08 -33.72
N GLN A 54 0.28 12.39 -34.56
CA GLN A 54 0.95 11.39 -35.42
C GLN A 54 2.18 10.78 -34.73
N LYS A 55 2.84 11.54 -33.82
CA LYS A 55 3.98 11.08 -33.05
C LYS A 55 3.54 10.49 -31.73
N GLU A 56 3.96 9.25 -31.44
CA GLU A 56 3.68 8.56 -30.18
C GLU A 56 4.09 9.39 -28.95
N LYS A 57 5.24 10.09 -29.03
CA LYS A 57 5.70 10.99 -27.96
C LYS A 57 4.66 12.03 -27.58
N ASN A 58 4.05 12.69 -28.58
CA ASN A 58 3.10 13.78 -28.31
C ASN A 58 1.73 13.22 -27.89
N ARG A 59 1.35 12.05 -28.38
CA ARG A 59 0.17 11.31 -27.90
C ARG A 59 0.33 10.93 -26.43
N ALA A 60 1.49 10.39 -26.03
CA ALA A 60 1.78 10.08 -24.64
C ALA A 60 1.82 11.33 -23.74
N ARG A 61 2.43 12.42 -24.21
CA ARG A 61 2.44 13.69 -23.49
C ARG A 61 1.03 14.25 -23.29
N TYR A 62 0.19 14.20 -24.34
CA TYR A 62 -1.22 14.56 -24.23
C TYR A 62 -1.94 13.73 -23.17
N ALA A 63 -1.81 12.40 -23.24
CA ALA A 63 -2.44 11.49 -22.29
C ALA A 63 -2.02 11.81 -20.86
N LEU A 64 -0.75 12.07 -20.62
CA LEU A 64 -0.21 12.44 -19.32
C LEU A 64 -0.77 13.78 -18.83
N LEU A 65 -0.65 14.83 -19.62
CA LEU A 65 -1.13 16.17 -19.26
C LEU A 65 -2.65 16.19 -19.05
N HIS A 66 -3.40 15.45 -19.86
CA HIS A 66 -4.85 15.36 -19.73
C HIS A 66 -5.25 14.64 -18.43
N SER A 67 -4.59 13.53 -18.09
CA SER A 67 -4.81 12.84 -16.81
C SER A 67 -4.45 13.72 -15.62
N GLN A 68 -3.35 14.46 -15.70
CA GLN A 68 -2.95 15.44 -14.70
C GLN A 68 -3.99 16.56 -14.55
N ALA A 69 -4.48 17.12 -15.65
CA ALA A 69 -5.48 18.17 -15.61
C ALA A 69 -6.81 17.71 -15.04
N LEU A 70 -7.23 16.47 -15.33
CA LEU A 70 -8.43 15.87 -14.75
C LEU A 70 -8.31 15.74 -13.23
N ASP A 71 -7.19 15.18 -12.73
CA ASP A 71 -6.92 15.03 -11.30
C ASP A 71 -6.88 16.38 -10.57
N LYS A 72 -6.18 17.38 -11.13
CA LYS A 72 -6.10 18.73 -10.55
C LYS A 72 -7.44 19.49 -10.54
N ASN A 73 -8.37 19.11 -11.39
CA ASN A 73 -9.75 19.62 -11.40
C ASN A 73 -10.73 18.77 -10.59
N TYR A 74 -10.22 17.86 -9.75
CA TYR A 74 -11.04 16.97 -8.88
C TYR A 74 -12.02 16.11 -9.66
N ILE A 75 -11.68 15.72 -10.89
CA ILE A 75 -12.47 14.80 -11.71
C ILE A 75 -11.94 13.38 -11.52
N ASP A 76 -12.68 12.59 -10.78
CA ASP A 76 -12.32 11.21 -10.47
C ASP A 76 -12.51 10.29 -11.69
N VAL A 77 -11.42 10.05 -12.40
CA VAL A 77 -11.38 9.11 -13.52
C VAL A 77 -11.12 7.71 -12.98
N THR A 78 -11.92 6.74 -13.41
CA THR A 78 -11.78 5.32 -13.02
C THR A 78 -11.32 4.42 -14.18
N ASN A 79 -11.36 4.92 -15.42
CA ASN A 79 -10.91 4.24 -16.61
C ASN A 79 -9.46 4.64 -16.92
N ASP A 80 -8.60 3.65 -17.06
CA ASP A 80 -7.15 3.81 -17.26
C ASP A 80 -6.71 3.93 -18.72
N SER A 81 -7.62 3.82 -19.70
CA SER A 81 -7.30 3.80 -21.13
C SER A 81 -6.49 5.03 -21.58
N LEU A 82 -6.77 6.21 -21.02
CA LEU A 82 -6.04 7.43 -21.37
C LEU A 82 -4.61 7.40 -20.83
N ILE A 83 -4.46 7.18 -19.52
CA ILE A 83 -3.14 7.22 -18.87
C ILE A 83 -2.25 6.05 -19.27
N SER A 84 -2.83 4.90 -19.67
CA SER A 84 -2.09 3.74 -20.18
C SER A 84 -1.22 4.10 -21.39
N VAL A 85 -1.65 5.02 -22.24
CA VAL A 85 -0.85 5.51 -23.38
C VAL A 85 0.44 6.18 -22.91
N ALA A 86 0.39 6.92 -21.82
CA ALA A 86 1.57 7.56 -21.23
C ALA A 86 2.49 6.52 -20.59
N VAL A 87 1.93 5.61 -19.77
CA VAL A 87 2.70 4.56 -19.11
C VAL A 87 3.43 3.70 -20.14
N GLU A 88 2.73 3.23 -21.18
CA GLU A 88 3.32 2.37 -22.19
C GLU A 88 4.47 3.04 -22.94
N TYR A 89 4.34 4.34 -23.21
CA TYR A 89 5.40 5.09 -23.88
C TYR A 89 6.59 5.39 -22.95
N TYR A 90 6.33 5.88 -21.72
CA TYR A 90 7.40 6.37 -20.84
C TYR A 90 8.11 5.28 -20.03
N LYS A 91 7.55 4.09 -19.89
CA LYS A 91 8.15 2.99 -19.12
C LYS A 91 9.61 2.68 -19.49
N ASP A 92 9.95 2.77 -20.78
CA ASP A 92 11.26 2.45 -21.34
C ASP A 92 12.05 3.71 -21.77
N LYS A 93 11.67 4.90 -21.30
CA LYS A 93 12.34 6.16 -21.65
C LYS A 93 13.13 6.71 -20.47
N ASP A 94 14.17 7.49 -20.77
CA ASP A 94 15.02 8.17 -19.80
C ASP A 94 14.35 9.45 -19.22
N ASP A 95 13.13 9.78 -19.64
CA ASP A 95 12.36 10.89 -19.09
C ASP A 95 11.74 10.48 -17.74
N VAL A 96 12.55 10.53 -16.70
CA VAL A 96 12.23 10.07 -15.34
C VAL A 96 11.00 10.80 -14.77
N ARG A 97 10.89 12.10 -15.02
CA ARG A 97 9.77 12.90 -14.53
C ARG A 97 8.45 12.51 -15.16
N SER A 98 8.42 12.34 -16.49
CA SER A 98 7.21 11.86 -17.19
C SER A 98 6.87 10.42 -16.82
N LYS A 99 7.87 9.55 -16.63
CA LYS A 99 7.69 8.18 -16.14
C LYS A 99 7.06 8.18 -14.75
N PHE A 100 7.59 8.96 -13.80
CA PHE A 100 7.04 9.13 -12.45
C PHE A 100 5.57 9.53 -12.50
N PHE A 101 5.24 10.58 -13.22
CA PHE A 101 3.86 11.05 -13.32
C PHE A 101 2.93 10.04 -13.99
N SER A 102 3.42 9.30 -14.99
CA SER A 102 2.62 8.28 -15.67
C SER A 102 2.18 7.20 -14.70
N TYR A 103 3.08 6.67 -13.90
CA TYR A 103 2.76 5.67 -12.86
C TYR A 103 1.95 6.28 -11.71
N TYR A 104 2.26 7.49 -11.27
CA TYR A 104 1.51 8.19 -10.24
C TYR A 104 0.03 8.36 -10.63
N TYR A 105 -0.25 8.91 -11.83
CA TYR A 105 -1.64 9.12 -12.27
C TYR A 105 -2.34 7.82 -12.63
N MET A 106 -1.64 6.80 -13.11
CA MET A 106 -2.20 5.46 -13.24
C MET A 106 -2.62 4.91 -11.87
N GLY A 107 -1.78 5.08 -10.84
CA GLY A 107 -2.10 4.73 -9.46
C GLY A 107 -3.34 5.48 -8.95
N ARG A 108 -3.46 6.78 -9.23
CA ARG A 108 -4.64 7.60 -8.89
C ARG A 108 -5.92 7.09 -9.57
N VAL A 109 -5.86 6.80 -10.88
CA VAL A 109 -7.00 6.26 -11.64
C VAL A 109 -7.45 4.90 -11.09
N HIS A 110 -6.50 4.03 -10.76
CA HIS A 110 -6.83 2.76 -10.11
C HIS A 110 -7.43 2.95 -8.73
N ALA A 111 -6.91 3.88 -7.93
CA ALA A 111 -7.42 4.19 -6.60
C ALA A 111 -8.85 4.76 -6.65
N ASN A 112 -9.16 5.63 -7.61
CA ASN A 112 -10.50 6.15 -7.83
C ASN A 112 -11.49 5.04 -8.24
N GLY A 113 -11.00 4.03 -8.97
CA GLY A 113 -11.77 2.82 -9.34
C GLY A 113 -11.80 1.74 -8.26
N GLU A 114 -11.35 2.03 -7.03
CA GLU A 114 -11.24 1.09 -5.92
C GLU A 114 -10.36 -0.15 -6.23
N ARG A 115 -9.55 -0.07 -7.31
CA ARG A 115 -8.58 -1.07 -7.70
C ARG A 115 -7.25 -0.81 -6.97
N TYR A 116 -7.30 -0.90 -5.67
CA TYR A 116 -6.20 -0.46 -4.82
C TYR A 116 -4.91 -1.29 -4.96
N LEU A 117 -5.02 -2.55 -5.37
CA LEU A 117 -3.86 -3.41 -5.66
C LEU A 117 -3.04 -2.85 -6.81
N GLN A 118 -3.71 -2.56 -7.91
CA GLN A 118 -3.08 -1.96 -9.09
C GLN A 118 -2.59 -0.54 -8.74
N ALA A 119 -3.35 0.21 -7.93
CA ALA A 119 -2.93 1.51 -7.43
C ALA A 119 -1.60 1.42 -6.67
N THR A 120 -1.50 0.48 -5.71
CA THR A 120 -0.28 0.29 -4.92
C THR A 120 0.91 -0.08 -5.81
N SER A 121 0.75 -1.02 -6.74
CA SER A 121 1.80 -1.41 -7.67
C SER A 121 2.31 -0.22 -8.49
N CYS A 122 1.41 0.59 -9.05
CA CYS A 122 1.80 1.78 -9.81
C CYS A 122 2.53 2.83 -8.96
N LEU A 123 2.05 3.07 -7.72
CA LEU A 123 2.70 4.03 -6.82
C LEU A 123 4.09 3.54 -6.37
N MET A 124 4.29 2.24 -6.22
CA MET A 124 5.62 1.66 -5.93
C MET A 124 6.59 1.84 -7.10
N GLU A 125 6.12 1.77 -8.37
CA GLU A 125 6.94 2.14 -9.53
C GLU A 125 7.34 3.62 -9.48
N SER A 126 6.43 4.52 -9.09
CA SER A 126 6.76 5.94 -8.91
C SER A 126 7.74 6.16 -7.74
N GLU A 127 7.61 5.40 -6.64
CA GLU A 127 8.48 5.51 -5.46
C GLU A 127 9.95 5.24 -5.81
N GLN A 128 10.20 4.29 -6.72
CA GLN A 128 11.56 3.99 -7.16
C GLN A 128 12.24 5.14 -7.90
N LEU A 129 11.46 6.05 -8.44
CA LEU A 129 11.95 7.19 -9.23
C LEU A 129 12.13 8.47 -8.39
N VAL A 130 11.70 8.47 -7.12
CA VAL A 130 11.69 9.65 -6.25
C VAL A 130 13.07 10.29 -6.12
N GLU A 131 14.10 9.47 -5.87
CA GLU A 131 15.48 9.96 -5.69
C GLU A 131 16.02 10.57 -6.99
N GLU A 132 15.73 9.95 -8.13
CA GLU A 132 16.19 10.43 -9.43
C GLU A 132 15.44 11.68 -9.90
N VAL A 133 14.15 11.78 -9.58
CA VAL A 133 13.34 12.98 -9.85
C VAL A 133 13.81 14.16 -9.01
N GLY A 134 14.20 13.94 -7.75
CA GLY A 134 14.77 14.96 -6.86
C GLY A 134 13.84 16.14 -6.56
N ASP A 135 12.52 15.92 -6.58
CA ASP A 135 11.50 16.95 -6.39
C ASP A 135 10.68 16.64 -5.13
N ASP A 136 10.90 17.44 -4.08
CA ASP A 136 10.23 17.25 -2.78
C ASP A 136 8.70 17.37 -2.86
N TYR A 137 8.17 18.25 -3.74
CA TYR A 137 6.72 18.37 -3.91
C TYR A 137 6.13 17.07 -4.50
N LEU A 138 6.77 16.48 -5.50
CA LEU A 138 6.32 15.23 -6.11
C LEU A 138 6.44 14.06 -5.15
N SER A 139 7.51 14.02 -4.38
CA SER A 139 7.68 13.03 -3.29
C SER A 139 6.56 13.14 -2.27
N GLY A 140 6.20 14.37 -1.88
CA GLY A 140 5.08 14.64 -0.99
C GLY A 140 3.74 14.16 -1.54
N LEU A 141 3.46 14.39 -2.83
CA LEU A 141 2.25 13.89 -3.49
C LEU A 141 2.18 12.36 -3.44
N LEU A 142 3.28 11.70 -3.79
CA LEU A 142 3.36 10.24 -3.80
C LEU A 142 3.11 9.65 -2.41
N TYR A 143 3.87 10.10 -1.40
CA TYR A 143 3.73 9.57 -0.03
C TYR A 143 2.38 9.91 0.59
N SER A 144 1.78 11.04 0.25
CA SER A 144 0.41 11.39 0.66
C SER A 144 -0.60 10.37 0.13
N GLU A 145 -0.51 9.99 -1.14
CA GLU A 145 -1.41 9.02 -1.75
C GLU A 145 -1.17 7.61 -1.22
N MET A 146 0.09 7.19 -1.07
CA MET A 146 0.43 5.92 -0.44
C MET A 146 -0.12 5.83 0.99
N GLY A 147 0.02 6.89 1.79
CA GLY A 147 -0.54 6.98 3.13
C GLY A 147 -2.06 6.83 3.15
N ARG A 148 -2.75 7.45 2.18
CA ARG A 148 -4.21 7.31 2.01
C ARG A 148 -4.60 5.85 1.72
N ILE A 149 -3.90 5.18 0.83
CA ILE A 149 -4.16 3.78 0.48
C ILE A 149 -3.88 2.87 1.67
N TYR A 150 -2.73 2.97 2.34
CA TYR A 150 -2.42 2.17 3.52
C TYR A 150 -3.48 2.33 4.62
N ARG A 151 -4.01 3.55 4.84
CA ARG A 151 -5.10 3.77 5.80
C ARG A 151 -6.39 3.03 5.43
N LEU A 152 -6.72 2.95 4.14
CA LEU A 152 -7.90 2.22 3.66
C LEU A 152 -7.80 0.71 3.94
N TYR A 153 -6.58 0.20 4.03
CA TYR A 153 -6.31 -1.21 4.34
C TYR A 153 -5.94 -1.49 5.78
N TYR A 154 -6.14 -0.49 6.65
CA TYR A 154 -5.84 -0.61 8.07
C TYR A 154 -4.35 -0.87 8.38
N ASP A 155 -3.44 -0.69 7.41
CA ASP A 155 -1.99 -0.66 7.66
C ASP A 155 -1.62 0.71 8.23
N TYR A 156 -2.04 0.95 9.45
CA TYR A 156 -1.86 2.23 10.12
C TYR A 156 -0.39 2.60 10.35
N PRO A 157 0.52 1.67 10.72
CA PRO A 157 1.93 2.00 10.85
C PRO A 157 2.53 2.56 9.56
N LYS A 158 2.31 1.90 8.40
CA LYS A 158 2.80 2.40 7.11
C LYS A 158 2.09 3.67 6.66
N SER A 159 0.79 3.79 6.94
CA SER A 159 0.05 5.02 6.66
C SER A 159 0.63 6.20 7.42
N LEU A 160 0.92 6.03 8.72
CA LEU A 160 1.52 7.07 9.55
C LEU A 160 2.90 7.47 9.04
N GLU A 161 3.74 6.49 8.71
CA GLU A 161 5.08 6.72 8.16
C GLU A 161 5.01 7.46 6.82
N ALA A 162 4.15 7.02 5.90
CA ALA A 162 3.98 7.65 4.60
C ALA A 162 3.49 9.11 4.73
N HIS A 163 2.49 9.38 5.57
CA HIS A 163 2.03 10.75 5.81
C HIS A 163 3.09 11.61 6.52
N ARG A 164 3.97 11.02 7.34
CA ARG A 164 5.11 11.74 7.94
C ARG A 164 6.11 12.12 6.86
N LYS A 165 6.53 11.17 6.02
CA LYS A 165 7.41 11.44 4.87
C LYS A 165 6.82 12.53 3.95
N ALA A 166 5.52 12.46 3.67
CA ALA A 166 4.84 13.48 2.87
C ALA A 166 4.91 14.86 3.54
N ALA A 167 4.67 14.96 4.85
CA ALA A 167 4.76 16.21 5.59
C ALA A 167 6.17 16.82 5.53
N GLU A 168 7.21 15.99 5.71
CA GLU A 168 8.61 16.41 5.63
C GLU A 168 8.98 16.88 4.21
N CYS A 169 8.52 16.18 3.18
CA CYS A 169 8.72 16.58 1.80
C CYS A 169 8.02 17.91 1.49
N TYR A 170 6.78 18.09 1.91
CA TYR A 170 6.07 19.34 1.73
C TYR A 170 6.68 20.51 2.52
N GLU A 171 7.25 20.24 3.71
CA GLU A 171 8.02 21.24 4.47
C GLU A 171 9.22 21.72 3.69
N ARG A 172 10.03 20.79 3.14
CA ARG A 172 11.20 21.14 2.32
C ARG A 172 10.82 21.85 1.02
N ALA A 173 9.67 21.49 0.44
CA ALA A 173 9.11 22.14 -0.75
C ALA A 173 8.46 23.52 -0.46
N GLY A 174 8.35 23.95 0.80
CA GLY A 174 7.66 25.19 1.19
C GLY A 174 6.13 25.13 1.01
N MET A 175 5.56 23.94 0.89
CA MET A 175 4.13 23.73 0.65
C MET A 175 3.36 23.60 1.98
N ILE A 176 3.28 24.70 2.73
CA ILE A 176 2.73 24.77 4.10
C ILE A 176 1.32 24.16 4.16
N ARG A 177 0.45 24.55 3.24
CA ARG A 177 -0.92 24.04 3.19
C ARG A 177 -0.96 22.50 3.09
N HIS A 178 -0.20 21.91 2.17
CA HIS A 178 -0.15 20.45 1.99
C HIS A 178 0.40 19.75 3.22
N ARG A 179 1.45 20.30 3.83
CA ARG A 179 2.01 19.79 5.09
C ARG A 179 0.96 19.74 6.20
N ASN A 180 0.16 20.80 6.35
CA ASN A 180 -0.88 20.89 7.37
C ASN A 180 -1.97 19.82 7.18
N TYR A 181 -2.36 19.53 5.93
CA TYR A 181 -3.24 18.38 5.64
C TYR A 181 -2.60 17.04 6.05
N MET A 182 -1.28 16.89 5.89
CA MET A 182 -0.59 15.66 6.33
C MET A 182 -0.64 15.49 7.85
N TRP A 183 -0.49 16.54 8.65
CA TRP A 183 -0.66 16.46 10.11
C TRP A 183 -2.08 16.02 10.48
N ARG A 184 -3.09 16.55 9.80
CA ARG A 184 -4.47 16.10 9.98
C ARG A 184 -4.64 14.61 9.62
N TYR A 185 -4.06 14.13 8.53
CA TYR A 185 -4.15 12.71 8.15
C TYR A 185 -3.38 11.82 9.13
N GLN A 186 -2.22 12.22 9.61
CA GLN A 186 -1.49 11.54 10.68
C GLN A 186 -2.35 11.42 11.94
N SER A 187 -3.03 12.49 12.33
CA SER A 187 -3.97 12.47 13.46
C SER A 187 -5.07 11.42 13.29
N GLN A 188 -5.70 11.35 12.12
CA GLN A 188 -6.72 10.34 11.84
C GLN A 188 -6.16 8.91 11.97
N VAL A 189 -4.93 8.70 11.54
CA VAL A 189 -4.25 7.41 11.70
C VAL A 189 -3.94 7.13 13.17
N CYS A 190 -3.40 8.10 13.90
CA CYS A 190 -3.12 7.99 15.34
C CYS A 190 -4.39 7.65 16.14
N ARG A 191 -5.53 8.28 15.81
CA ARG A 191 -6.82 7.95 16.42
C ARG A 191 -7.21 6.50 16.15
N ASN A 192 -7.06 6.01 14.92
CA ASN A 192 -7.35 4.62 14.58
C ASN A 192 -6.42 3.62 15.30
N MET A 193 -5.24 4.08 15.75
CA MET A 193 -4.29 3.32 16.56
C MET A 193 -4.51 3.51 18.08
N ASN A 194 -5.59 4.19 18.49
CA ASN A 194 -5.87 4.57 19.88
C ASN A 194 -4.79 5.45 20.53
N LYS A 195 -3.99 6.15 19.71
CA LYS A 195 -2.99 7.13 20.17
C LYS A 195 -3.63 8.52 20.26
N PHE A 196 -4.55 8.68 21.21
CA PHE A 196 -5.43 9.83 21.26
C PHE A 196 -4.70 11.14 21.56
N ASP A 197 -3.70 11.13 22.46
CA ASP A 197 -2.92 12.33 22.80
C ASP A 197 -2.10 12.83 21.60
N GLU A 198 -1.48 11.91 20.84
CA GLU A 198 -0.74 12.23 19.61
C GLU A 198 -1.70 12.76 18.53
N SER A 199 -2.88 12.16 18.43
CA SER A 199 -3.93 12.60 17.52
C SER A 199 -4.39 14.02 17.83
N GLU A 200 -4.69 14.34 19.09
CA GLU A 200 -5.10 15.67 19.53
C GLU A 200 -4.01 16.71 19.25
N TRP A 201 -2.76 16.41 19.59
CA TRP A 201 -1.64 17.30 19.37
C TRP A 201 -1.46 17.63 17.88
N LEU A 202 -1.54 16.62 17.00
CA LEU A 202 -1.43 16.82 15.54
C LEU A 202 -2.57 17.66 14.98
N LEU A 203 -3.81 17.49 15.49
CA LEU A 203 -4.95 18.29 15.07
C LEU A 203 -4.82 19.73 15.51
N GLN A 204 -4.42 19.97 16.75
CA GLN A 204 -4.20 21.32 17.27
C GLN A 204 -3.08 22.03 16.51
N LYS A 205 -1.99 21.31 16.19
CA LYS A 205 -0.90 21.84 15.36
C LYS A 205 -1.36 22.20 13.95
N SER A 206 -2.14 21.31 13.32
CA SER A 206 -2.72 21.56 11.99
C SER A 206 -3.69 22.74 12.01
N LEU A 207 -4.56 22.81 13.04
CA LEU A 207 -5.54 23.87 13.21
C LEU A 207 -4.87 25.24 13.39
N ALA A 208 -3.88 25.33 14.28
CA ALA A 208 -3.15 26.57 14.51
C ALA A 208 -2.52 27.10 13.23
N SER A 209 -1.80 26.24 12.51
CA SER A 209 -1.18 26.64 11.24
C SER A 209 -2.23 26.95 10.14
N ALA A 210 -3.36 26.23 10.11
CA ALA A 210 -4.44 26.52 9.16
C ALA A 210 -5.11 27.89 9.43
N ILE A 211 -5.18 28.31 10.68
CA ILE A 211 -5.67 29.65 11.06
C ILE A 211 -4.68 30.72 10.58
N GLU A 212 -3.38 30.53 10.80
CA GLU A 212 -2.32 31.44 10.33
C GLU A 212 -2.31 31.60 8.80
N GLU A 213 -2.57 30.51 8.07
CA GLU A 213 -2.62 30.47 6.60
C GLU A 213 -4.01 30.88 6.03
N GLU A 214 -4.96 31.25 6.87
CA GLU A 214 -6.35 31.55 6.50
C GLU A 214 -7.06 30.45 5.68
N ASP A 215 -6.65 29.17 5.86
CA ASP A 215 -7.28 28.01 5.20
C ASP A 215 -8.57 27.60 5.90
N LYS A 216 -9.65 28.30 5.58
CA LYS A 216 -10.98 28.07 6.19
C LYS A 216 -11.46 26.62 6.05
N VAL A 217 -11.11 25.95 4.95
CA VAL A 217 -11.51 24.56 4.70
C VAL A 217 -10.80 23.63 5.68
N LEU A 218 -9.49 23.79 5.83
CA LEU A 218 -8.71 22.96 6.75
C LEU A 218 -9.06 23.25 8.21
N VAL A 219 -9.31 24.51 8.57
CA VAL A 219 -9.81 24.89 9.91
C VAL A 219 -11.08 24.12 10.23
N GLN A 220 -12.08 24.12 9.33
CA GLN A 220 -13.32 23.36 9.53
C GLN A 220 -13.05 21.87 9.68
N LEU A 221 -12.23 21.29 8.81
CA LEU A 221 -11.90 19.86 8.86
C LEU A 221 -11.18 19.46 10.16
N CYS A 222 -10.31 20.32 10.68
CA CYS A 222 -9.63 20.08 11.96
C CYS A 222 -10.61 20.16 13.14
N ILE A 223 -11.53 21.13 13.13
CA ILE A 223 -12.59 21.24 14.14
C ILE A 223 -13.48 19.98 14.12
N ASP A 224 -13.90 19.52 12.94
CA ASP A 224 -14.69 18.32 12.79
C ASP A 224 -13.99 17.08 13.38
N ASP A 225 -12.69 16.91 13.07
CA ASP A 225 -11.89 15.79 13.58
C ASP A 225 -11.64 15.89 15.10
N LEU A 226 -11.45 17.11 15.67
CA LEU A 226 -11.34 17.33 17.11
C LEU A 226 -12.64 17.00 17.83
N VAL A 227 -13.77 17.43 17.27
CA VAL A 227 -15.10 17.10 17.83
C VAL A 227 -15.31 15.59 17.83
N MET A 228 -14.93 14.90 16.73
CA MET A 228 -15.00 13.44 16.68
C MET A 228 -14.16 12.79 17.77
N LEU A 229 -12.92 13.25 17.96
CA LEU A 229 -12.00 12.74 18.97
C LEU A 229 -12.56 12.95 20.39
N TYR A 230 -13.07 14.13 20.68
CA TYR A 230 -13.62 14.45 22.01
C TYR A 230 -14.91 13.69 22.31
N VAL A 231 -15.75 13.44 21.31
CA VAL A 231 -16.93 12.58 21.45
C VAL A 231 -16.52 11.14 21.74
N GLU A 232 -15.51 10.62 21.08
CA GLU A 232 -14.99 9.26 21.28
C GLU A 232 -14.41 9.11 22.70
N LEU A 233 -13.70 10.13 23.19
CA LEU A 233 -13.14 10.19 24.54
C LEU A 233 -14.16 10.59 25.63
N ASN A 234 -15.42 10.78 25.27
CA ASN A 234 -16.48 11.28 26.16
C ASN A 234 -16.14 12.63 26.84
N ARG A 235 -15.33 13.47 26.17
CA ARG A 235 -14.91 14.80 26.60
C ARG A 235 -15.91 15.86 26.11
N ILE A 236 -17.13 15.82 26.63
CA ILE A 236 -18.27 16.58 26.11
C ILE A 236 -18.13 18.10 26.37
N GLN A 237 -17.42 18.51 27.38
CA GLN A 237 -17.18 19.93 27.66
C GLN A 237 -16.33 20.57 26.55
N GLU A 238 -15.33 19.88 26.08
CA GLU A 238 -14.48 20.33 24.97
C GLU A 238 -15.27 20.39 23.64
N VAL A 239 -16.19 19.46 23.41
CA VAL A 239 -17.13 19.53 22.28
C VAL A 239 -17.99 20.80 22.37
N ARG A 240 -18.47 21.14 23.57
CA ARG A 240 -19.25 22.36 23.77
C ARG A 240 -18.43 23.61 23.48
N MET A 241 -17.19 23.68 23.98
CA MET A 241 -16.29 24.81 23.73
C MET A 241 -16.03 25.01 22.22
N LEU A 242 -15.71 23.93 21.52
CA LEU A 242 -15.49 23.99 20.05
C LEU A 242 -16.76 24.42 19.29
N TYR A 243 -17.93 23.96 19.73
CA TYR A 243 -19.20 24.36 19.12
C TYR A 243 -19.48 25.87 19.34
N ASP A 244 -19.26 26.37 20.55
CA ASP A 244 -19.44 27.79 20.89
C ASP A 244 -18.45 28.68 20.12
N ASP A 245 -17.20 28.23 19.95
CA ASP A 245 -16.20 28.92 19.14
C ASP A 245 -16.56 28.90 17.65
N TRP A 246 -17.05 27.75 17.15
CA TRP A 246 -17.52 27.62 15.76
C TRP A 246 -18.69 28.57 15.45
N ILE A 247 -19.68 28.70 16.34
CA ILE A 247 -20.78 29.66 16.20
C ILE A 247 -20.26 31.09 16.21
N ARG A 248 -19.29 31.44 17.09
CA ARG A 248 -18.69 32.77 17.16
C ARG A 248 -17.95 33.17 15.89
N MET A 249 -17.32 32.21 15.22
CA MET A 249 -16.62 32.45 13.95
C MET A 249 -17.56 32.73 12.78
N LYS A 250 -18.89 32.70 12.98
CA LYS A 250 -19.91 32.92 11.94
C LYS A 250 -19.60 32.18 10.64
N GLN A 251 -19.16 30.95 10.75
CA GLN A 251 -18.93 30.13 9.56
C GLN A 251 -20.28 29.66 9.03
N ASP A 252 -20.72 30.25 7.93
CA ASP A 252 -21.93 29.84 7.18
C ASP A 252 -21.79 28.45 6.56
N SER A 253 -20.61 27.84 6.62
CA SER A 253 -20.40 26.49 6.17
C SER A 253 -20.97 25.51 7.17
N CYS A 254 -22.08 24.93 6.83
CA CYS A 254 -22.67 23.82 7.57
C CYS A 254 -21.64 22.70 7.72
N GLY A 255 -21.32 22.29 8.97
CA GLY A 255 -20.38 21.21 9.28
C GLY A 255 -20.68 19.88 8.55
N THR A 256 -19.73 18.96 8.56
CA THR A 256 -19.86 17.66 7.91
C THR A 256 -20.97 16.82 8.54
N SER A 257 -21.36 15.74 7.88
CA SER A 257 -22.27 14.73 8.42
C SER A 257 -21.81 14.22 9.81
N PHE A 258 -20.52 14.02 9.99
CA PHE A 258 -19.91 13.62 11.26
C PHE A 258 -20.06 14.68 12.36
N PHE A 259 -19.81 15.94 12.01
CA PHE A 259 -19.98 17.04 12.94
C PHE A 259 -21.43 17.14 13.44
N MET A 260 -22.39 17.01 12.53
CA MET A 260 -23.81 16.99 12.90
C MET A 260 -24.15 15.80 13.81
N GLY A 261 -23.62 14.61 13.53
CA GLY A 261 -23.74 13.45 14.40
C GLY A 261 -23.16 13.68 15.80
N ALA A 262 -22.00 14.35 15.89
CA ALA A 262 -21.39 14.71 17.16
C ALA A 262 -22.21 15.72 17.96
N LEU A 263 -22.75 16.74 17.30
CA LEU A 263 -23.67 17.69 17.94
C LEU A 263 -24.95 17.00 18.44
N ALA A 264 -25.50 16.05 17.67
CA ALA A 264 -26.61 15.25 18.15
C ALA A 264 -26.26 14.53 19.45
N ARG A 265 -25.06 13.96 19.58
CA ARG A 265 -24.59 13.33 20.83
C ARG A 265 -24.40 14.33 21.97
N LEU A 266 -23.87 15.53 21.69
CA LEU A 266 -23.77 16.61 22.68
C LEU A 266 -25.15 16.94 23.23
N PHE A 267 -26.14 17.24 22.38
CA PHE A 267 -27.48 17.59 22.82
C PHE A 267 -28.24 16.42 23.49
N MET A 268 -27.89 15.18 23.15
CA MET A 268 -28.38 14.02 23.91
C MET A 268 -27.87 13.98 25.35
N THR A 269 -26.62 14.37 25.60
CA THR A 269 -26.10 14.44 26.99
C THR A 269 -26.75 15.55 27.79
N GLU A 270 -27.20 16.61 27.15
CA GLU A 270 -27.95 17.72 27.73
C GLU A 270 -29.46 17.45 27.85
N GLN A 271 -29.89 16.22 27.48
CA GLN A 271 -31.31 15.82 27.46
C GLN A 271 -32.18 16.67 26.51
N ASN A 272 -31.56 17.43 25.59
CA ASN A 272 -32.26 18.19 24.55
C ASN A 272 -32.46 17.33 23.31
N PHE A 273 -33.39 16.39 23.38
CA PHE A 273 -33.63 15.42 22.30
C PHE A 273 -34.19 16.06 21.01
N ALA A 274 -34.84 17.22 21.12
CA ALA A 274 -35.35 17.94 19.95
C ALA A 274 -34.19 18.47 19.08
N GLU A 275 -33.23 19.16 19.70
CA GLU A 275 -32.02 19.63 19.01
C GLU A 275 -31.16 18.46 18.53
N ALA A 276 -31.02 17.41 19.34
CA ALA A 276 -30.30 16.21 18.95
C ALA A 276 -30.87 15.62 17.64
N ARG A 277 -32.20 15.53 17.53
CA ARG A 277 -32.89 15.06 16.33
C ARG A 277 -32.68 15.99 15.13
N CYS A 278 -32.81 17.31 15.35
CA CYS A 278 -32.59 18.30 14.29
C CYS A 278 -31.17 18.19 13.69
N HIS A 279 -30.15 18.05 14.55
CA HIS A 279 -28.77 17.88 14.09
C HIS A 279 -28.55 16.53 13.40
N LEU A 280 -29.19 15.47 13.86
CA LEU A 280 -29.12 14.16 13.21
C LEU A 280 -29.74 14.17 11.81
N GLU A 281 -30.89 14.83 11.62
CA GLU A 281 -31.55 15.02 10.33
C GLU A 281 -30.65 15.80 9.36
N LYS A 282 -30.05 16.92 9.82
CA LYS A 282 -29.05 17.67 9.04
C LYS A 282 -27.82 16.81 8.70
N GLY A 283 -27.44 15.88 9.56
CA GLY A 283 -26.38 14.91 9.30
C GLY A 283 -26.74 13.98 8.14
N TRP A 284 -27.96 13.48 8.10
CA TRP A 284 -28.46 12.64 7.02
C TRP A 284 -28.53 13.35 5.67
N GLU A 285 -28.95 14.61 5.64
CA GLU A 285 -28.94 15.43 4.43
C GLU A 285 -27.54 15.59 3.80
N ARG A 286 -26.48 15.44 4.61
CA ARG A 286 -25.08 15.61 4.22
C ARG A 286 -24.28 14.31 4.10
N ALA A 287 -24.92 13.18 4.34
CA ALA A 287 -24.28 11.89 4.24
C ALA A 287 -23.96 11.56 2.78
N MET A 288 -22.67 11.51 2.44
CA MET A 288 -22.22 11.26 1.07
C MET A 288 -21.73 9.82 0.84
N ASN A 289 -21.42 9.10 1.91
CA ASN A 289 -20.79 7.80 1.80
C ASN A 289 -21.26 6.84 2.92
N ARG A 290 -20.86 5.58 2.80
CA ARG A 290 -21.25 4.53 3.75
C ARG A 290 -20.76 4.79 5.16
N LYS A 291 -19.59 5.42 5.35
CA LYS A 291 -19.05 5.73 6.69
C LYS A 291 -19.92 6.75 7.40
N ASP A 292 -20.37 7.78 6.69
CA ASP A 292 -21.32 8.76 7.21
C ASP A 292 -22.59 8.06 7.69
N SER A 293 -23.16 7.20 6.85
CA SER A 293 -24.36 6.44 7.17
C SER A 293 -24.19 5.57 8.41
N ILE A 294 -23.06 4.87 8.55
CA ILE A 294 -22.75 4.05 9.73
C ILE A 294 -22.79 4.91 11.00
N SER A 295 -22.08 6.04 11.01
CA SER A 295 -22.03 6.93 12.19
C SER A 295 -23.41 7.47 12.55
N LEU A 296 -24.19 7.87 11.57
CA LEU A 296 -25.53 8.41 11.81
C LEU A 296 -26.52 7.33 12.30
N TYR A 297 -26.46 6.11 11.77
CA TYR A 297 -27.27 5.01 12.28
C TYR A 297 -26.97 4.70 13.74
N LEU A 298 -25.67 4.65 14.10
CA LEU A 298 -25.27 4.43 15.50
C LEU A 298 -25.74 5.58 16.41
N THR A 299 -25.65 6.81 15.95
CA THR A 299 -26.12 7.99 16.68
C THR A 299 -27.64 8.01 16.79
N SER A 300 -28.36 7.63 15.72
CA SER A 300 -29.82 7.48 15.73
C SER A 300 -30.29 6.39 16.70
N ALA A 301 -29.59 5.27 16.73
CA ALA A 301 -29.87 4.20 17.68
C ALA A 301 -29.76 4.69 19.13
N MET A 302 -28.68 5.42 19.46
CA MET A 302 -28.49 6.01 20.79
C MET A 302 -29.60 7.03 21.15
N LEU A 303 -30.00 7.87 20.20
CA LEU A 303 -31.07 8.84 20.41
C LEU A 303 -32.42 8.15 20.67
N ASN A 304 -32.77 7.18 19.85
CA ASN A 304 -34.05 6.45 19.97
C ASN A 304 -34.09 5.62 21.27
N ASP A 305 -32.98 5.03 21.70
CA ASP A 305 -32.90 4.33 22.99
C ASP A 305 -33.13 5.27 24.17
N ARG A 306 -32.48 6.44 24.18
CA ARG A 306 -32.68 7.46 25.24
C ARG A 306 -34.10 8.05 25.25
N MET A 307 -34.76 8.07 24.12
CA MET A 307 -36.17 8.49 24.01
C MET A 307 -37.16 7.38 24.36
N GLY A 308 -36.70 6.16 24.64
CA GLY A 308 -37.52 5.01 24.98
C GLY A 308 -38.10 4.24 23.78
N ASP A 309 -37.75 4.60 22.53
CA ASP A 309 -38.13 3.84 21.32
C ASP A 309 -37.11 2.73 21.04
N GLY A 310 -37.14 1.69 21.87
CA GLY A 310 -36.20 0.58 21.77
C GLY A 310 -36.32 -0.20 20.45
N LYS A 311 -37.48 -0.23 19.83
CA LYS A 311 -37.66 -0.90 18.51
C LYS A 311 -36.88 -0.18 17.43
N LYS A 312 -36.99 1.13 17.35
CA LYS A 312 -36.30 1.95 16.37
C LYS A 312 -34.79 1.99 16.63
N ALA A 313 -34.41 2.08 17.92
CA ALA A 313 -33.02 2.00 18.33
C ALA A 313 -32.36 0.70 17.82
N TYR A 314 -33.04 -0.44 17.98
CA TYR A 314 -32.55 -1.72 17.50
C TYR A 314 -32.43 -1.78 15.96
N GLN A 315 -33.45 -1.27 15.24
CA GLN A 315 -33.40 -1.24 13.77
C GLN A 315 -32.23 -0.41 13.24
N ASP A 316 -32.02 0.77 13.80
CA ASP A 316 -30.93 1.67 13.43
C ASP A 316 -29.57 1.05 13.74
N LEU A 317 -29.43 0.42 14.92
CA LEU A 317 -28.19 -0.27 15.29
C LEU A 317 -27.88 -1.43 14.33
N LEU A 318 -28.90 -2.23 13.98
CA LEU A 318 -28.72 -3.34 13.05
C LEU A 318 -28.30 -2.83 11.64
N ALA A 319 -28.89 -1.74 11.17
CA ALA A 319 -28.51 -1.11 9.91
C ALA A 319 -27.05 -0.64 9.94
N GLY A 320 -26.63 0.07 11.01
CA GLY A 320 -25.26 0.54 11.18
C GLY A 320 -24.25 -0.61 11.21
N VAL A 321 -24.51 -1.66 12.00
CA VAL A 321 -23.64 -2.85 12.11
C VAL A 321 -23.58 -3.62 10.80
N SER A 322 -24.70 -3.73 10.06
CA SER A 322 -24.71 -4.41 8.76
C SER A 322 -23.83 -3.70 7.75
N LEU A 323 -23.92 -2.37 7.66
CA LEU A 323 -23.07 -1.56 6.78
C LEU A 323 -21.59 -1.63 7.19
N GLN A 324 -21.33 -1.64 8.49
CA GLN A 324 -19.96 -1.76 9.01
C GLN A 324 -19.35 -3.13 8.66
N ASN A 325 -20.14 -4.22 8.74
CA ASN A 325 -19.69 -5.56 8.32
C ASN A 325 -19.37 -5.65 6.84
N ILE A 326 -20.19 -5.03 5.98
CA ILE A 326 -19.92 -4.95 4.54
C ILE A 326 -18.59 -4.20 4.31
N ASN A 327 -18.38 -3.09 5.00
CA ASN A 327 -17.16 -2.28 4.86
C ASN A 327 -15.90 -3.05 5.32
N ALA A 328 -15.99 -3.75 6.45
CA ALA A 328 -14.89 -4.58 6.95
C ALA A 328 -14.55 -5.75 6.01
N ARG A 329 -15.57 -6.44 5.46
CA ARG A 329 -15.35 -7.50 4.46
C ARG A 329 -14.59 -6.99 3.24
N GLN A 330 -15.05 -5.92 2.63
CA GLN A 330 -14.40 -5.34 1.46
C GLN A 330 -12.94 -4.94 1.71
N SER A 331 -12.63 -4.51 2.93
CA SER A 331 -11.26 -4.15 3.31
C SER A 331 -10.34 -5.36 3.54
N LEU A 332 -10.88 -6.48 4.03
CA LEU A 332 -10.12 -7.71 4.31
C LEU A 332 -9.95 -8.62 3.09
N GLU A 333 -10.83 -8.54 2.12
CA GLU A 333 -10.76 -9.34 0.89
C GLU A 333 -9.66 -8.89 -0.09
N GLN A 334 -8.97 -7.79 0.20
CA GLN A 334 -7.94 -7.25 -0.67
C GLN A 334 -6.53 -7.37 -0.05
N PRO A 335 -5.71 -8.34 -0.48
CA PRO A 335 -4.42 -8.62 0.14
C PRO A 335 -3.30 -7.68 -0.36
N ILE A 336 -3.33 -6.40 0.03
CA ILE A 336 -2.23 -5.44 -0.31
C ILE A 336 -0.87 -5.95 0.18
N LEU A 337 -0.84 -6.55 1.37
CA LEU A 337 0.41 -7.10 1.93
C LEU A 337 0.98 -8.22 1.06
N THR A 338 0.11 -9.05 0.47
CA THR A 338 0.54 -10.12 -0.45
C THR A 338 1.18 -9.54 -1.71
N ILE A 339 0.61 -8.46 -2.25
CA ILE A 339 1.14 -7.83 -3.47
C ILE A 339 2.44 -7.07 -3.24
N GLN A 340 2.56 -6.34 -2.13
CA GLN A 340 3.84 -5.72 -1.78
C GLN A 340 4.94 -6.78 -1.65
N ARG A 341 4.62 -7.91 -1.01
CA ARG A 341 5.54 -9.05 -0.90
C ARG A 341 5.85 -9.64 -2.28
N ASP A 342 4.84 -9.90 -3.10
CA ASP A 342 5.01 -10.55 -4.41
C ASP A 342 5.76 -9.60 -5.37
N TYR A 343 5.44 -8.31 -5.37
CA TYR A 343 6.18 -7.30 -6.12
C TYR A 343 7.66 -7.21 -5.70
N LEU A 344 7.94 -7.16 -4.39
CA LEU A 344 9.31 -7.15 -3.88
C LEU A 344 10.05 -8.45 -4.19
N SER A 345 9.35 -9.59 -4.13
CA SER A 345 9.89 -10.90 -4.48
C SER A 345 10.28 -10.97 -5.97
N ASP A 346 9.38 -10.58 -6.85
CA ASP A 346 9.60 -10.56 -8.31
C ASP A 346 10.77 -9.63 -8.69
N ARG A 347 10.85 -8.47 -8.05
CA ARG A 347 11.94 -7.53 -8.25
C ARG A 347 13.29 -8.09 -7.81
N LEU A 348 13.33 -8.73 -6.65
CA LEU A 348 14.56 -9.37 -6.14
C LEU A 348 14.99 -10.54 -7.03
N GLU A 349 14.04 -11.33 -7.55
CA GLU A 349 14.33 -12.37 -8.53
C GLU A 349 14.89 -11.80 -9.84
N PHE A 350 14.33 -10.69 -10.31
CA PHE A 350 14.83 -9.99 -11.49
C PHE A 350 16.25 -9.44 -11.29
N GLU A 351 16.52 -8.77 -10.16
CA GLU A 351 17.87 -8.29 -9.81
C GLU A 351 18.87 -9.44 -9.67
N ALA A 352 18.46 -10.53 -9.01
CA ALA A 352 19.29 -11.73 -8.89
C ALA A 352 19.56 -12.38 -10.27
N TYR A 353 18.59 -12.37 -11.16
CA TYR A 353 18.76 -12.83 -12.56
C TYR A 353 19.73 -11.92 -13.32
N ARG A 354 19.57 -10.60 -13.25
CA ARG A 354 20.47 -9.61 -13.86
C ARG A 354 21.92 -9.81 -13.41
N LEU A 355 22.15 -9.96 -12.11
CA LEU A 355 23.48 -10.21 -11.55
C LEU A 355 24.06 -11.55 -11.99
N ARG A 356 23.24 -12.61 -12.14
CA ARG A 356 23.66 -13.89 -12.73
C ARG A 356 24.07 -13.74 -14.19
N MET A 357 23.31 -13.01 -14.97
CA MET A 357 23.65 -12.75 -16.38
C MET A 357 24.96 -11.95 -16.53
N GLU A 358 25.19 -10.92 -15.72
CA GLU A 358 26.45 -10.18 -15.70
C GLU A 358 27.65 -11.09 -15.37
N LYS A 359 27.51 -12.03 -14.41
CA LYS A 359 28.55 -13.02 -14.11
C LYS A 359 28.84 -13.92 -15.31
N HIS A 360 27.81 -14.39 -16.03
CA HIS A 360 27.99 -15.21 -17.24
C HIS A 360 28.70 -14.43 -18.34
N PHE A 361 28.34 -13.18 -18.59
CA PHE A 361 29.03 -12.34 -19.57
C PHE A 361 30.50 -12.10 -19.19
N ARG A 362 30.80 -11.82 -17.92
CA ARG A 362 32.19 -11.70 -17.46
C ARG A 362 32.97 -12.98 -17.65
N PHE A 363 32.40 -14.13 -17.33
CA PHE A 363 33.02 -15.43 -17.56
C PHE A 363 33.32 -15.64 -19.06
N LEU A 364 32.36 -15.32 -19.95
CA LEU A 364 32.55 -15.39 -21.39
C LEU A 364 33.66 -14.44 -21.90
N TYR A 365 33.75 -13.22 -21.35
CA TYR A 365 34.85 -12.30 -21.66
C TYR A 365 36.20 -12.87 -21.23
N ILE A 366 36.31 -13.44 -20.05
CA ILE A 366 37.55 -14.07 -19.56
C ILE A 366 37.92 -15.25 -20.48
N LEU A 367 36.97 -16.10 -20.83
CA LEU A 367 37.19 -17.24 -21.72
C LEU A 367 37.65 -16.76 -23.11
N PHE A 368 37.02 -15.72 -23.65
CA PHE A 368 37.41 -15.12 -24.94
C PHE A 368 38.87 -14.60 -24.90
N PHE A 369 39.27 -13.91 -23.83
CA PHE A 369 40.65 -13.43 -23.64
C PHE A 369 41.64 -14.59 -23.54
N ILE A 370 41.29 -15.67 -22.85
CA ILE A 370 42.17 -16.88 -22.74
C ILE A 370 42.33 -17.52 -24.11
N VAL A 371 41.31 -17.65 -24.90
CA VAL A 371 41.38 -18.19 -26.29
C VAL A 371 42.21 -17.29 -27.17
N LEU A 372 42.00 -15.96 -27.08
CA LEU A 372 42.81 -14.99 -27.85
C LEU A 372 44.27 -15.08 -27.49
N LEU A 373 44.60 -15.17 -26.22
CA LEU A 373 45.96 -15.37 -25.72
C LEU A 373 46.56 -16.69 -26.22
N GLY A 374 45.79 -17.76 -26.21
CA GLY A 374 46.17 -19.07 -26.80
C GLY A 374 46.52 -18.99 -28.27
N ILE A 375 45.73 -18.26 -29.07
CA ILE A 375 45.99 -18.02 -30.48
C ILE A 375 47.28 -17.23 -30.68
N VAL A 376 47.50 -16.16 -29.88
CA VAL A 376 48.74 -15.35 -29.95
C VAL A 376 49.97 -16.22 -29.61
N VAL A 377 49.89 -17.00 -28.55
CA VAL A 377 50.99 -17.93 -28.16
C VAL A 377 51.23 -18.97 -29.25
N TYR A 378 50.18 -19.52 -29.85
CA TYR A 378 50.30 -20.47 -30.98
C TYR A 378 50.99 -19.84 -32.18
N VAL A 379 50.55 -18.63 -32.60
CA VAL A 379 51.15 -17.91 -33.74
C VAL A 379 52.64 -17.61 -33.47
N LEU A 380 52.95 -17.13 -32.26
CA LEU A 380 54.33 -16.86 -31.89
C LEU A 380 55.18 -18.13 -31.83
N SER A 381 54.67 -19.24 -31.30
CA SER A 381 55.36 -20.53 -31.25
C SER A 381 55.60 -21.12 -32.65
N LYS A 382 54.64 -20.94 -33.56
CA LYS A 382 54.74 -21.33 -34.99
C LYS A 382 55.83 -20.49 -35.68
N LYS A 383 55.86 -19.18 -35.45
CA LYS A 383 56.85 -18.27 -36.00
C LYS A 383 58.27 -18.61 -35.48
N LEU A 384 58.38 -18.89 -34.16
CA LEU A 384 59.63 -19.36 -33.54
C LEU A 384 60.09 -20.72 -34.10
N LYS A 385 59.17 -21.67 -34.38
CA LYS A 385 59.50 -22.94 -35.05
C LYS A 385 60.02 -22.71 -36.46
N GLN A 386 59.38 -21.85 -37.22
CA GLN A 386 59.82 -21.51 -38.58
C GLN A 386 61.18 -20.84 -38.61
N GLU A 387 61.44 -19.95 -37.62
CA GLU A 387 62.74 -19.31 -37.48
C GLU A 387 63.83 -20.31 -37.01
N LYS A 388 63.50 -21.23 -36.10
CA LYS A 388 64.38 -22.33 -35.73
C LYS A 388 64.73 -23.26 -36.89
N GLU A 389 63.71 -23.56 -37.75
CA GLU A 389 63.96 -24.38 -38.93
C GLU A 389 64.80 -23.64 -39.97
N LYS A 390 64.57 -22.33 -40.17
CA LYS A 390 65.43 -21.49 -41.00
C LYS A 390 66.85 -21.42 -40.43
N ALA A 391 67.00 -21.18 -39.11
CA ALA A 391 68.31 -21.17 -38.45
C ALA A 391 69.03 -22.53 -38.53
N ARG A 392 68.29 -23.68 -38.45
CA ARG A 392 68.86 -25.01 -38.67
C ARG A 392 69.38 -25.20 -40.10
N ARG A 393 68.64 -24.77 -41.11
CA ARG A 393 69.07 -24.82 -42.51
C ARG A 393 70.34 -23.95 -42.74
N THR A 394 70.41 -22.82 -42.05
CA THR A 394 71.61 -21.96 -42.10
C THR A 394 72.77 -22.54 -41.26
N ILE A 395 72.48 -23.39 -40.22
CA ILE A 395 73.52 -24.11 -39.43
C ILE A 395 74.19 -25.23 -40.25
N ASP A 396 73.46 -25.93 -41.09
CA ASP A 396 74.01 -26.96 -41.95
C ASP A 396 74.90 -26.37 -43.06
N GLU A 397 74.72 -25.06 -43.36
CA GLU A 397 75.57 -24.29 -44.31
C GLU A 397 76.75 -23.53 -43.67
N LEU A 398 76.78 -23.40 -42.35
CA LEU A 398 77.75 -22.54 -41.65
C LEU A 398 78.40 -23.24 -40.42
N ASN A 399 79.14 -24.34 -40.64
CA ASN A 399 79.95 -24.96 -39.59
C ASN A 399 81.15 -24.08 -39.12
N GLU A 400 81.31 -22.91 -39.71
CA GLU A 400 82.35 -21.97 -39.38
C GLU A 400 81.89 -20.73 -38.52
N GLU A 401 80.62 -20.57 -38.24
CA GLU A 401 80.05 -19.44 -37.48
C GLU A 401 79.58 -19.80 -36.04
N MET A 402 80.10 -20.86 -35.42
CA MET A 402 79.57 -21.31 -34.11
C MET A 402 79.71 -20.29 -32.99
N GLN A 403 80.63 -19.36 -33.04
CA GLN A 403 80.77 -18.34 -31.98
C GLN A 403 79.77 -17.17 -32.05
N ARG A 404 79.13 -16.94 -33.23
CA ARG A 404 78.08 -15.94 -33.34
C ARG A 404 76.75 -16.46 -32.81
N LYS A 405 76.55 -17.74 -32.73
CA LYS A 405 75.32 -18.39 -32.38
C LYS A 405 75.07 -18.50 -30.88
N GLU A 406 76.07 -18.50 -30.05
CA GLU A 406 75.87 -18.43 -28.58
C GLU A 406 75.28 -17.09 -28.13
N ALA A 407 75.66 -15.99 -28.80
CA ALA A 407 75.04 -14.67 -28.55
C ALA A 407 73.59 -14.56 -29.02
N GLU A 408 73.17 -15.30 -30.07
CA GLU A 408 71.81 -15.35 -30.58
C GLU A 408 70.87 -16.22 -29.72
N SER A 409 71.41 -17.31 -29.19
CA SER A 409 70.69 -18.16 -28.24
C SER A 409 70.40 -17.39 -26.92
N ASN A 410 71.31 -16.59 -26.40
CA ASN A 410 71.13 -15.78 -25.22
C ASN A 410 70.09 -14.65 -25.43
N ARG A 411 69.98 -14.08 -26.63
CA ARG A 411 68.91 -13.13 -26.95
C ARG A 411 67.52 -13.82 -27.02
N LYS A 412 67.48 -15.08 -27.47
CA LYS A 412 66.23 -15.87 -27.48
C LYS A 412 65.71 -16.22 -26.10
N VAL A 413 66.59 -16.53 -25.16
CA VAL A 413 66.27 -16.77 -23.77
C VAL A 413 65.74 -15.49 -23.10
N ALA A 414 66.33 -14.32 -23.38
CA ALA A 414 65.86 -13.04 -22.87
C ALA A 414 64.44 -12.68 -23.39
N SER A 415 64.10 -13.01 -24.65
CA SER A 415 62.75 -12.79 -25.20
C SER A 415 61.68 -13.72 -24.61
N LEU A 416 62.07 -14.95 -24.26
CA LEU A 416 61.20 -15.90 -23.57
C LEU A 416 60.93 -15.51 -22.11
N LEU A 417 61.90 -14.93 -21.43
CA LEU A 417 61.70 -14.36 -20.08
C LEU A 417 60.72 -13.17 -20.10
N GLN A 418 60.81 -12.33 -21.10
CA GLN A 418 59.90 -11.20 -21.28
C GLN A 418 58.46 -11.65 -21.62
N GLU A 419 58.31 -12.81 -22.29
CA GLU A 419 57.00 -13.41 -22.56
C GLU A 419 56.38 -14.09 -21.34
N LEU A 420 57.20 -14.62 -20.42
CA LEU A 420 56.82 -15.15 -19.12
C LEU A 420 56.31 -14.03 -18.17
N GLU A 421 56.96 -12.85 -18.21
CA GLU A 421 56.51 -11.68 -17.47
C GLU A 421 55.13 -11.17 -17.93
N ARG A 422 54.85 -11.21 -19.22
CA ARG A 422 53.50 -10.89 -19.76
C ARG A 422 52.43 -11.89 -19.31
N LYS A 423 52.79 -13.16 -19.16
CA LYS A 423 51.89 -14.20 -18.65
C LYS A 423 51.53 -13.97 -17.17
N ASN A 424 52.52 -13.55 -16.34
CA ASN A 424 52.29 -13.17 -14.96
C ASN A 424 51.37 -11.93 -14.81
N GLN A 425 51.45 -10.97 -15.74
CA GLN A 425 50.51 -9.84 -15.76
C GLN A 425 49.08 -10.26 -16.04
N SER A 426 48.87 -11.29 -16.90
CA SER A 426 47.55 -11.84 -17.18
C SER A 426 46.93 -12.52 -15.94
N ASP A 427 47.73 -13.23 -15.16
CA ASP A 427 47.29 -13.87 -13.92
C ASP A 427 46.87 -12.84 -12.85
N ILE A 428 47.53 -11.67 -12.79
CA ILE A 428 47.13 -10.56 -11.93
C ILE A 428 45.76 -10.00 -12.32
N ILE A 429 45.50 -9.84 -13.61
CA ILE A 429 44.20 -9.36 -14.12
C ILE A 429 43.09 -10.38 -13.81
N ILE A 430 43.34 -11.67 -13.98
CA ILE A 430 42.40 -12.74 -13.65
C ILE A 430 42.07 -12.76 -12.15
N ASN A 431 43.06 -12.55 -11.29
CA ASN A 431 42.87 -12.49 -9.84
C ASN A 431 42.10 -11.24 -9.41
N SER A 432 42.33 -10.07 -10.02
CA SER A 432 41.55 -8.85 -9.74
C SER A 432 40.08 -8.99 -10.16
N LEU A 433 39.80 -9.67 -11.28
CA LEU A 433 38.42 -9.97 -11.71
C LEU A 433 37.72 -10.99 -10.80
N ARG A 434 38.46 -11.95 -10.20
CA ARG A 434 37.92 -12.87 -9.19
C ARG A 434 37.54 -12.15 -7.91
N GLU A 435 38.33 -11.20 -7.47
CA GLU A 435 38.03 -10.36 -6.29
C GLU A 435 36.78 -9.49 -6.53
N GLU A 436 36.64 -8.92 -7.71
CA GLU A 436 35.43 -8.15 -8.09
C GLU A 436 34.17 -9.02 -8.10
N LEU A 437 34.26 -10.25 -8.61
CA LEU A 437 33.18 -11.23 -8.57
C LEU A 437 32.80 -11.62 -7.15
N SER A 438 33.79 -11.81 -6.27
CA SER A 438 33.56 -12.13 -4.85
C SER A 438 32.81 -11.01 -4.12
N ARG A 439 33.20 -9.74 -4.34
CA ARG A 439 32.50 -8.57 -3.75
C ARG A 439 31.03 -8.48 -4.20
N ARG A 440 30.75 -8.84 -5.46
CA ARG A 440 29.35 -8.84 -5.95
C ARG A 440 28.54 -9.99 -5.38
N ASP A 441 29.15 -11.14 -5.10
CA ASP A 441 28.49 -12.25 -4.39
C ASP A 441 28.15 -11.89 -2.95
N GLU A 442 29.00 -11.11 -2.27
CA GLU A 442 28.72 -10.57 -0.94
C GLU A 442 27.55 -9.57 -0.97
N ASN A 443 27.54 -8.65 -1.93
CA ASN A 443 26.43 -7.72 -2.11
C ASN A 443 25.10 -8.46 -2.39
N LEU A 444 25.13 -9.51 -3.23
CA LEU A 444 23.94 -10.33 -3.48
C LEU A 444 23.45 -11.01 -2.20
N LYS A 445 24.35 -11.55 -1.37
CA LYS A 445 23.99 -12.12 -0.06
C LYS A 445 23.36 -11.08 0.86
N GLN A 446 23.86 -9.84 0.83
CA GLN A 446 23.28 -8.74 1.60
C GLN A 446 21.87 -8.42 1.13
N TYR A 447 21.61 -8.32 -0.19
CA TYR A 447 20.26 -8.11 -0.75
C TYR A 447 19.30 -9.23 -0.39
N ILE A 448 19.76 -10.48 -0.39
CA ILE A 448 18.93 -11.62 0.03
C ILE A 448 18.56 -11.49 1.52
N CYS A 449 19.51 -11.11 2.37
CA CYS A 449 19.29 -10.91 3.79
C CYS A 449 18.31 -9.76 4.07
N GLU A 450 18.43 -8.64 3.36
CA GLU A 450 17.51 -7.50 3.44
C GLU A 450 16.09 -7.90 3.00
N SER A 451 15.98 -8.70 1.92
CA SER A 451 14.68 -9.20 1.45
C SER A 451 13.99 -10.11 2.47
N GLU A 452 14.76 -10.95 3.15
CA GLU A 452 14.23 -11.82 4.21
C GLU A 452 13.81 -11.02 5.45
N SER A 453 14.47 -9.90 5.74
CA SER A 453 14.07 -8.96 6.77
C SER A 453 12.72 -8.31 6.42
N ILE A 454 12.61 -7.74 5.23
CA ILE A 454 11.36 -7.13 4.73
C ILE A 454 10.22 -8.15 4.73
N ARG A 455 10.49 -9.39 4.34
CA ARG A 455 9.50 -10.46 4.37
C ARG A 455 9.00 -10.77 5.80
N ARG A 456 9.92 -10.75 6.79
CA ARG A 456 9.55 -10.93 8.21
C ARG A 456 8.72 -9.76 8.72
N ASP A 457 9.08 -8.53 8.36
CA ASP A 457 8.35 -7.31 8.77
C ASP A 457 6.95 -7.31 8.15
N LEU A 458 6.81 -7.68 6.87
CA LEU A 458 5.52 -7.82 6.20
C LEU A 458 4.63 -8.90 6.85
N GLN A 459 5.23 -10.03 7.29
CA GLN A 459 4.50 -11.07 8.03
C GLN A 459 4.07 -10.56 9.41
N HIS A 460 4.89 -9.76 10.09
CA HIS A 460 4.55 -9.17 11.38
C HIS A 460 3.35 -8.23 11.27
N VAL A 461 3.38 -7.31 10.30
CA VAL A 461 2.27 -6.37 10.05
C VAL A 461 0.98 -7.09 9.63
N ALA A 462 1.09 -8.16 8.82
CA ALA A 462 -0.07 -8.97 8.46
C ALA A 462 -0.69 -9.64 9.68
N ASN A 463 0.15 -10.14 10.60
CA ASN A 463 -0.31 -10.74 11.84
C ASN A 463 -0.93 -9.71 12.80
N GLU A 464 -0.36 -8.51 12.92
CA GLU A 464 -0.94 -7.43 13.73
C GLU A 464 -2.31 -6.99 13.21
N ASN A 465 -2.45 -6.83 11.89
CA ASN A 465 -3.74 -6.48 11.28
C ASN A 465 -4.80 -7.56 11.50
N LEU A 466 -4.40 -8.83 11.46
CA LEU A 466 -5.29 -9.94 11.75
C LEU A 466 -5.70 -9.97 13.23
N VAL A 467 -4.77 -9.65 14.14
CA VAL A 467 -5.05 -9.55 15.57
C VAL A 467 -6.04 -8.41 15.85
N ASN A 468 -5.85 -7.24 15.23
CA ASN A 468 -6.74 -6.09 15.36
C ASN A 468 -8.14 -6.40 14.79
N ALA A 469 -8.21 -7.06 13.63
CA ALA A 469 -9.48 -7.49 13.05
C ALA A 469 -10.21 -8.52 13.93
N SER A 470 -9.46 -9.45 14.53
CA SER A 470 -9.97 -10.42 15.49
C SER A 470 -10.53 -9.74 16.75
N GLN A 471 -9.83 -8.75 17.28
CA GLN A 471 -10.27 -8.01 18.44
C GLN A 471 -11.56 -7.23 18.15
N LEU A 472 -11.63 -6.50 17.06
CA LEU A 472 -12.85 -5.77 16.63
C LEU A 472 -14.03 -6.71 16.40
N PHE A 473 -13.80 -7.89 15.82
CA PHE A 473 -14.84 -8.89 15.62
C PHE A 473 -15.39 -9.39 16.97
N ARG A 474 -14.51 -9.67 17.93
CA ARG A 474 -14.88 -10.15 19.26
C ARG A 474 -15.64 -9.10 20.06
N GLU A 475 -15.16 -7.85 20.09
CA GLU A 475 -15.83 -6.72 20.76
C GLU A 475 -17.26 -6.53 20.21
N ARG A 476 -17.43 -6.69 18.91
CA ARG A 476 -18.78 -6.65 18.30
C ARG A 476 -19.68 -7.79 18.74
N MET A 477 -19.15 -9.00 18.78
CA MET A 477 -19.94 -10.17 19.19
C MET A 477 -20.34 -10.07 20.67
N GLU A 478 -19.48 -9.47 21.50
CA GLU A 478 -19.78 -9.18 22.89
C GLU A 478 -20.90 -8.14 23.01
N LEU A 479 -20.81 -7.01 22.29
CA LEU A 479 -21.85 -5.98 22.25
C LEU A 479 -23.20 -6.53 21.76
N ILE A 480 -23.20 -7.33 20.71
CA ILE A 480 -24.42 -8.02 20.24
C ILE A 480 -25.01 -8.90 21.34
N GLY A 481 -24.15 -9.64 22.05
CA GLY A 481 -24.56 -10.50 23.15
C GLY A 481 -25.17 -9.72 24.32
N GLU A 482 -24.53 -8.63 24.72
CA GLU A 482 -25.04 -7.75 25.81
C GLU A 482 -26.36 -7.07 25.42
N MET A 483 -26.46 -6.63 24.18
CA MET A 483 -27.70 -6.04 23.65
C MET A 483 -28.86 -7.03 23.68
N ILE A 484 -28.66 -8.26 23.20
CA ILE A 484 -29.68 -9.32 23.26
C ILE A 484 -30.14 -9.57 24.69
N LEU A 485 -29.21 -9.63 25.65
CA LEU A 485 -29.55 -9.83 27.05
C LEU A 485 -30.30 -8.64 27.64
N SER A 486 -29.92 -7.40 27.31
CA SER A 486 -30.58 -6.19 27.82
C SER A 486 -32.03 -6.07 27.34
N PHE A 487 -32.33 -6.52 26.12
CA PHE A 487 -33.68 -6.53 25.58
C PHE A 487 -34.56 -7.65 26.19
N GLU A 488 -33.97 -8.80 26.52
CA GLU A 488 -34.70 -9.90 27.16
C GLU A 488 -35.10 -9.56 28.61
N GLU A 489 -34.28 -8.79 29.33
CA GLU A 489 -34.56 -8.31 30.68
C GLU A 489 -35.75 -7.33 30.72
N LYS A 490 -36.05 -6.61 29.63
CA LYS A 490 -37.14 -5.60 29.54
C LYS A 490 -38.56 -6.16 29.31
N LYS A 491 -38.75 -7.46 29.14
CA LYS A 491 -40.02 -8.19 29.04
C LYS A 491 -41.10 -7.61 28.08
N ASP A 492 -40.69 -6.95 27.00
CA ASP A 492 -41.63 -6.43 26.01
C ASP A 492 -42.01 -7.53 24.99
N SER A 493 -43.30 -7.92 24.89
CA SER A 493 -43.74 -9.11 24.16
C SER A 493 -43.42 -9.06 22.65
N ASN A 494 -43.51 -7.88 22.02
CA ASN A 494 -43.24 -7.73 20.59
C ASN A 494 -41.75 -7.80 20.24
N ILE A 495 -40.91 -7.30 21.13
CA ILE A 495 -39.45 -7.35 20.96
C ILE A 495 -38.93 -8.78 21.16
N ASN A 496 -39.55 -9.56 22.05
CA ASN A 496 -39.15 -10.94 22.33
C ASN A 496 -39.34 -11.90 21.14
N GLU A 497 -40.34 -11.69 20.27
CA GLU A 497 -40.51 -12.52 19.05
C GLU A 497 -39.42 -12.21 18.00
N GLU A 498 -39.13 -10.94 17.77
CA GLU A 498 -38.07 -10.51 16.82
C GLU A 498 -36.67 -10.95 17.32
N ILE A 499 -36.38 -10.87 18.63
CA ILE A 499 -35.13 -11.33 19.23
C ILE A 499 -35.01 -12.87 19.15
N ARG A 500 -36.08 -13.62 19.37
CA ARG A 500 -36.11 -15.08 19.20
C ARG A 500 -35.84 -15.46 17.75
N TRP A 501 -36.50 -14.80 16.79
CA TRP A 501 -36.28 -15.04 15.37
C TRP A 501 -34.84 -14.74 14.97
N TRP A 502 -34.28 -13.60 15.47
CA TRP A 502 -32.90 -13.20 15.20
C TRP A 502 -31.89 -14.17 15.83
N LYS A 503 -32.13 -14.56 17.07
CA LYS A 503 -31.33 -15.57 17.76
C LYS A 503 -31.28 -16.89 16.96
N ASP A 504 -32.42 -17.38 16.54
CA ASP A 504 -32.53 -18.65 15.81
C ASP A 504 -31.92 -18.55 14.41
N LYS A 505 -32.02 -17.37 13.79
CA LYS A 505 -31.46 -17.15 12.46
C LYS A 505 -29.95 -16.92 12.44
N TYR A 506 -29.39 -16.26 13.44
CA TYR A 506 -28.00 -15.80 13.40
C TYR A 506 -27.08 -16.38 14.50
N LEU A 507 -27.62 -16.96 15.56
CA LEU A 507 -26.82 -17.49 16.66
C LEU A 507 -27.06 -18.98 16.99
N VAL A 508 -28.24 -19.53 16.80
CA VAL A 508 -28.60 -20.88 17.29
C VAL A 508 -28.89 -21.88 16.17
N GLY A 509 -29.36 -21.45 15.02
CA GLY A 509 -29.66 -22.34 13.89
C GLY A 509 -28.38 -22.95 13.27
N ARG A 510 -28.46 -24.21 12.76
CA ARG A 510 -27.30 -24.89 12.12
C ARG A 510 -26.60 -24.02 11.08
N LYS A 511 -27.34 -23.26 10.27
CA LYS A 511 -26.76 -22.33 9.29
C LYS A 511 -26.08 -21.11 9.95
N ALA A 512 -26.63 -20.62 11.06
CA ALA A 512 -26.09 -19.50 11.81
C ALA A 512 -24.75 -19.87 12.49
N ILE A 513 -24.68 -21.03 13.10
CA ILE A 513 -23.47 -21.53 13.75
C ILE A 513 -22.39 -21.81 12.70
N ALA A 514 -22.73 -22.42 11.57
CA ALA A 514 -21.79 -22.62 10.47
C ALA A 514 -21.24 -21.28 9.91
N GLU A 515 -22.09 -20.26 9.81
CA GLU A 515 -21.66 -18.92 9.41
C GLU A 515 -20.79 -18.25 10.48
N LEU A 516 -21.14 -18.39 11.77
CA LEU A 516 -20.32 -17.90 12.87
C LEU A 516 -18.94 -18.58 12.90
N GLU A 517 -18.91 -19.90 12.72
CA GLU A 517 -17.66 -20.66 12.64
C GLU A 517 -16.82 -20.21 11.45
N ARG A 518 -17.43 -19.93 10.30
CA ARG A 518 -16.75 -19.36 9.15
C ARG A 518 -16.16 -17.98 9.47
N GLN A 519 -16.89 -17.14 10.20
CA GLN A 519 -16.40 -15.84 10.63
C GLN A 519 -15.27 -15.95 11.65
N VAL A 520 -15.39 -16.84 12.64
CA VAL A 520 -14.30 -17.13 13.58
C VAL A 520 -13.04 -17.60 12.85
N ASN A 521 -13.17 -18.48 11.87
CA ASN A 521 -12.02 -18.88 11.05
C ASN A 521 -11.43 -17.70 10.28
N MET A 522 -12.26 -16.88 9.64
CA MET A 522 -11.80 -15.70 8.89
C MET A 522 -11.06 -14.68 9.75
N TYR A 523 -11.57 -14.36 10.94
CA TYR A 523 -11.03 -13.30 11.79
C TYR A 523 -10.06 -13.77 12.87
N CYS A 524 -10.06 -15.05 13.20
CA CYS A 524 -9.27 -15.64 14.28
C CYS A 524 -8.30 -16.71 13.80
N GLN A 525 -7.66 -16.52 12.64
CA GLN A 525 -6.58 -17.39 12.14
C GLN A 525 -6.98 -18.87 11.99
N ASP A 526 -8.11 -19.12 11.35
CA ASP A 526 -8.67 -20.47 11.17
C ASP A 526 -8.85 -21.26 12.49
N ALA A 527 -9.06 -20.55 13.60
CA ALA A 527 -9.05 -21.10 14.93
C ALA A 527 -9.97 -22.32 15.12
N MET A 528 -11.19 -22.30 14.59
CA MET A 528 -12.11 -23.43 14.70
C MET A 528 -11.70 -24.60 13.83
N SER A 529 -11.17 -24.33 12.62
CA SER A 529 -10.65 -25.37 11.73
C SER A 529 -9.45 -26.11 12.33
N HIS A 530 -8.56 -25.38 12.99
CA HIS A 530 -7.43 -25.97 13.73
C HIS A 530 -7.90 -26.69 14.98
N PHE A 531 -8.80 -26.06 15.76
CA PHE A 531 -9.33 -26.63 16.99
C PHE A 531 -10.02 -27.98 16.77
N ARG A 532 -10.85 -28.12 15.73
CA ARG A 532 -11.49 -29.39 15.37
C ARG A 532 -10.52 -30.51 14.99
N LYS A 533 -9.32 -30.15 14.52
CA LYS A 533 -8.27 -31.14 14.17
C LYS A 533 -7.42 -31.55 15.37
N GLU A 534 -7.19 -30.65 16.30
CA GLU A 534 -6.25 -30.80 17.39
C GLU A 534 -6.91 -31.22 18.71
N VAL A 535 -8.19 -30.84 18.91
CA VAL A 535 -8.92 -31.12 20.17
C VAL A 535 -10.20 -31.85 19.86
N SER A 536 -10.28 -33.13 20.32
CA SER A 536 -11.48 -33.95 20.17
C SER A 536 -12.49 -33.62 21.26
N MET A 537 -13.72 -33.26 20.86
CA MET A 537 -14.86 -33.02 21.73
C MET A 537 -15.86 -34.15 21.64
N ASN A 538 -16.62 -34.41 22.71
CA ASN A 538 -17.55 -35.53 22.77
C ASN A 538 -18.79 -35.33 21.88
N GLU A 539 -19.27 -34.07 21.76
CA GLU A 539 -20.48 -33.74 21.01
C GLU A 539 -20.26 -32.52 20.14
N GLU A 540 -21.03 -32.40 19.05
CA GLU A 540 -21.00 -31.22 18.17
C GLU A 540 -21.43 -29.91 18.90
N ALA A 541 -22.29 -30.03 19.90
CA ALA A 541 -22.67 -28.92 20.77
C ALA A 541 -21.49 -28.34 21.54
N ASP A 542 -20.46 -29.13 21.83
CA ASP A 542 -19.24 -28.66 22.48
C ASP A 542 -18.41 -27.76 21.58
N TYR A 543 -18.34 -28.09 20.28
CA TYR A 543 -17.67 -27.23 19.29
C TYR A 543 -18.44 -25.91 19.08
N HIS A 544 -19.78 -25.92 19.12
CA HIS A 544 -20.57 -24.69 19.05
C HIS A 544 -20.28 -23.76 20.25
N TRP A 545 -20.17 -24.33 21.42
CA TRP A 545 -19.85 -23.60 22.63
C TRP A 545 -18.43 -22.96 22.55
N VAL A 546 -17.44 -23.68 22.05
CA VAL A 546 -16.08 -23.16 21.81
C VAL A 546 -16.12 -22.06 20.74
N CYS A 547 -16.92 -22.22 19.70
CA CYS A 547 -17.10 -21.22 18.65
C CYS A 547 -17.62 -19.88 19.22
N TYR A 548 -18.58 -19.91 20.13
CA TYR A 548 -19.04 -18.70 20.82
C TYR A 548 -17.92 -18.04 21.66
N LEU A 549 -17.13 -18.83 22.36
CA LEU A 549 -15.99 -18.30 23.14
C LEU A 549 -14.95 -17.64 22.22
N PHE A 550 -14.59 -18.29 21.14
CA PHE A 550 -13.63 -17.76 20.18
C PHE A 550 -14.16 -16.52 19.47
N ALA A 551 -15.46 -16.45 19.24
CA ALA A 551 -16.13 -15.24 18.74
C ALA A 551 -16.15 -14.08 19.76
N GLY A 552 -15.83 -14.32 21.03
CA GLY A 552 -15.84 -13.28 22.09
C GLY A 552 -17.21 -13.06 22.75
N VAL A 553 -18.15 -13.95 22.54
CA VAL A 553 -19.47 -13.86 23.18
C VAL A 553 -19.33 -14.03 24.69
N SER A 554 -19.99 -13.15 25.47
CA SER A 554 -19.89 -13.15 26.92
C SER A 554 -20.41 -14.46 27.55
N ILE A 555 -19.81 -14.88 28.66
CA ILE A 555 -20.25 -16.08 29.42
C ILE A 555 -21.73 -16.00 29.79
N LYS A 556 -22.25 -14.80 30.10
CA LYS A 556 -23.68 -14.58 30.41
C LYS A 556 -24.56 -14.87 29.18
N THR A 557 -24.14 -14.39 28.02
CA THR A 557 -24.85 -14.63 26.75
C THR A 557 -24.77 -16.09 26.32
N ILE A 558 -23.60 -16.73 26.45
CA ILE A 558 -23.44 -18.16 26.12
C ILE A 558 -24.34 -19.01 27.02
N ALA A 559 -24.38 -18.76 28.33
CA ALA A 559 -25.24 -19.46 29.27
C ALA A 559 -26.73 -19.33 28.87
N TRP A 560 -27.15 -18.15 28.47
CA TRP A 560 -28.50 -17.92 27.96
C TRP A 560 -28.78 -18.66 26.63
N LEU A 561 -27.85 -18.59 25.66
CA LEU A 561 -27.97 -19.28 24.36
C LEU A 561 -28.06 -20.79 24.52
N MET A 562 -27.25 -21.36 25.42
CA MET A 562 -27.18 -22.81 25.66
C MET A 562 -28.21 -23.28 26.70
N LYS A 563 -28.98 -22.37 27.31
CA LYS A 563 -29.92 -22.65 28.42
C LYS A 563 -29.23 -23.32 29.62
N GLU A 564 -27.99 -22.94 29.91
CA GLU A 564 -27.17 -23.44 31.01
C GLU A 564 -27.02 -22.40 32.12
N ASN A 565 -26.54 -22.83 33.30
CA ASN A 565 -26.20 -21.92 34.38
C ASN A 565 -24.86 -21.22 34.07
N LYS A 566 -24.77 -19.91 34.32
CA LYS A 566 -23.55 -19.09 34.12
C LYS A 566 -22.33 -19.68 34.80
N GLY A 567 -22.47 -20.19 36.04
CA GLY A 567 -21.39 -20.85 36.78
C GLY A 567 -20.90 -22.11 36.11
N SER A 568 -21.80 -22.90 35.51
CA SER A 568 -21.47 -24.12 34.77
C SER A 568 -20.63 -23.80 33.52
N VAL A 569 -21.05 -22.80 32.74
CA VAL A 569 -20.32 -22.35 31.55
C VAL A 569 -18.94 -21.81 31.91
N TYR A 570 -18.85 -21.07 33.01
CA TYR A 570 -17.57 -20.53 33.50
C TYR A 570 -16.59 -21.65 33.91
N GLN A 571 -17.06 -22.63 34.68
CA GLN A 571 -16.24 -23.77 35.12
C GLN A 571 -15.79 -24.62 33.92
N ARG A 572 -16.66 -24.80 32.94
CA ARG A 572 -16.34 -25.50 31.69
C ARG A 572 -15.23 -24.79 30.90
N ARG A 573 -15.28 -23.45 30.81
CA ARG A 573 -14.22 -22.63 30.20
C ARG A 573 -12.89 -22.80 30.93
N LEU A 574 -12.87 -22.80 32.26
CA LEU A 574 -11.65 -22.98 33.05
C LEU A 574 -11.04 -24.37 32.84
N ARG A 575 -11.88 -25.43 32.78
CA ARG A 575 -11.41 -26.80 32.51
C ARG A 575 -10.79 -26.89 31.11
N LEU A 576 -11.48 -26.40 30.08
CA LEU A 576 -10.98 -26.39 28.72
C LEU A 576 -9.64 -25.63 28.63
N ARG A 577 -9.54 -24.50 29.30
CA ARG A 577 -8.30 -23.72 29.35
C ARG A 577 -7.15 -24.53 29.96
N SER A 578 -7.40 -25.19 31.11
CA SER A 578 -6.41 -26.04 31.79
C SER A 578 -6.00 -27.24 30.92
N GLU A 579 -6.94 -27.86 30.22
CA GLU A 579 -6.67 -28.96 29.28
C GLU A 579 -5.79 -28.50 28.12
N ILE A 580 -6.05 -27.34 27.54
CA ILE A 580 -5.23 -26.75 26.48
C ILE A 580 -3.85 -26.35 27.01
N GLU A 581 -3.76 -25.78 28.21
CA GLU A 581 -2.49 -25.42 28.85
C GLU A 581 -1.58 -26.62 29.09
N SER A 582 -2.15 -27.82 29.35
CA SER A 582 -1.42 -29.06 29.53
C SER A 582 -1.20 -29.87 28.25
N SER A 583 -1.83 -29.50 27.14
CA SER A 583 -1.76 -30.21 25.87
C SER A 583 -0.54 -29.79 25.01
N GLU A 584 -0.19 -30.61 24.03
CA GLU A 584 0.82 -30.34 23.00
C GLU A 584 0.21 -29.80 21.69
N CYS A 585 -0.94 -29.11 21.76
CA CYS A 585 -1.58 -28.52 20.58
C CYS A 585 -0.66 -27.56 19.85
N LEU A 586 -0.60 -27.63 18.53
CA LEU A 586 0.22 -26.76 17.69
C LEU A 586 -0.19 -25.28 17.81
N HIS A 587 -1.51 -25.01 17.94
CA HIS A 587 -2.07 -23.66 18.03
C HIS A 587 -2.48 -23.26 19.47
N LYS A 588 -1.84 -23.82 20.47
CA LYS A 588 -2.13 -23.63 21.90
C LYS A 588 -2.22 -22.16 22.30
N GLU A 589 -1.25 -21.34 21.90
CA GLU A 589 -1.24 -19.90 22.23
C GLU A 589 -2.43 -19.13 21.63
N LEU A 590 -2.83 -19.49 20.41
CA LEU A 590 -4.01 -18.92 19.78
C LEU A 590 -5.27 -19.25 20.58
N TYR A 591 -5.47 -20.49 20.98
CA TYR A 591 -6.64 -20.92 21.75
C TYR A 591 -6.70 -20.25 23.12
N LEU A 592 -5.58 -20.19 23.84
CA LEU A 592 -5.50 -19.53 25.16
C LEU A 592 -5.82 -18.04 25.07
N ARG A 593 -5.36 -17.36 24.01
CA ARG A 593 -5.68 -15.96 23.74
C ARG A 593 -7.18 -15.78 23.47
N LEU A 594 -7.79 -16.64 22.66
CA LEU A 594 -9.21 -16.55 22.30
C LEU A 594 -10.13 -16.93 23.47
N LEU A 595 -9.72 -17.86 24.33
CA LEU A 595 -10.44 -18.17 25.54
C LEU A 595 -10.43 -17.02 26.57
N GLY A 596 -9.50 -16.10 26.45
CA GLY A 596 -9.35 -14.97 27.37
C GLY A 596 -8.77 -15.35 28.73
N LYS A 597 -8.53 -14.35 29.59
CA LYS A 597 -8.03 -14.56 30.96
C LYS A 597 -9.09 -15.14 31.87
#